data_4c972473d1b79214c2d4774fa929930a
#
_entry.id   4c972473d1b79214c2d4774fa929930a
#
_cell.length_a   1.000
_cell.length_b   1.000
_cell.length_c   1.000
_cell.angle_alpha   90.00
_cell.angle_beta   90.00
_cell.angle_gamma   90.00
#
_symmetry.space_group_name_H-M   'P 1'
#
loop_
_entity.id
_entity.type
_entity.pdbx_description
1 polymer ?
#
loop_
_entity_poly.entity_id
_entity_poly.type
_entity_poly.pdbx_seq_one_letter_code
_entity_poly.pdbx_strand_id
1 'polypeptide(L)'
;LECKEKIPDAAKRTIEHFGIDAGFKFIVHETYPPHSGFGSGTQIAVSTAHLITETMGIEIESRELSTIVGRGGTSGIGTYTHDLGGFILDGGHSKEEKPLFLPSGASKAKPATLIARYEFPEDWNILIAIPEIEVHVEGDDEVDVFQTYCPIPKEEVEQVSHLILMNLVPFMLEKDIKNFGWAVSELQKVGFNKLEHSLDPHYLPTMQALDDAGAYGTGISSFGPTLYTVFDDDNKDIVKAAEEIVGKDKVKVTKAQNHGYVIEK
;
A
#
# COMPACT_ATOMS: atom_id res chain seq x y z
N LEU A 1 -17.71 1.79 -7.62
CA LEU A 1 -17.41 2.34 -8.94
C LEU A 1 -16.06 1.82 -9.45
N GLU A 2 -14.99 1.83 -8.64
CA GLU A 2 -13.65 1.37 -9.05
C GLU A 2 -13.64 -0.07 -9.62
N CYS A 3 -14.36 -1.00 -9.00
CA CYS A 3 -14.49 -2.36 -9.53
C CYS A 3 -15.13 -2.42 -10.93
N LYS A 4 -16.06 -1.51 -11.24
CA LYS A 4 -16.72 -1.48 -12.57
C LYS A 4 -15.79 -1.08 -13.70
N GLU A 5 -14.71 -0.41 -13.39
CA GLU A 5 -13.70 0.04 -14.36
C GLU A 5 -12.50 -0.91 -14.37
N LYS A 6 -11.97 -1.26 -13.18
CA LYS A 6 -10.76 -2.06 -13.05
C LYS A 6 -10.94 -3.54 -13.44
N ILE A 7 -12.09 -4.15 -13.12
CA ILE A 7 -12.35 -5.55 -13.46
C ILE A 7 -12.42 -5.75 -14.98
N PRO A 8 -13.23 -4.98 -15.75
CA PRO A 8 -13.27 -5.14 -17.20
C PRO A 8 -11.92 -4.88 -17.90
N ASP A 9 -11.16 -3.87 -17.45
CA ASP A 9 -9.84 -3.57 -18.02
C ASP A 9 -8.85 -4.73 -17.75
N ALA A 10 -8.75 -5.18 -16.51
CA ALA A 10 -7.87 -6.30 -16.16
C ALA A 10 -8.28 -7.60 -16.86
N ALA A 11 -9.57 -7.89 -16.94
CA ALA A 11 -10.09 -9.06 -17.64
C ALA A 11 -9.75 -9.01 -19.13
N LYS A 12 -9.98 -7.87 -19.77
CA LYS A 12 -9.66 -7.66 -21.18
C LYS A 12 -8.18 -7.91 -21.45
N ARG A 13 -7.29 -7.28 -20.69
CA ARG A 13 -5.82 -7.44 -20.84
C ARG A 13 -5.40 -8.90 -20.68
N THR A 14 -5.95 -9.58 -19.68
CA THR A 14 -5.63 -10.99 -19.42
C THR A 14 -6.11 -11.89 -20.55
N ILE A 15 -7.35 -11.73 -20.99
CA ILE A 15 -7.96 -12.48 -22.10
C ILE A 15 -7.18 -12.28 -23.38
N GLU A 16 -6.85 -11.03 -23.73
CA GLU A 16 -6.07 -10.71 -24.92
C GLU A 16 -4.66 -11.30 -24.86
N HIS A 17 -3.98 -11.19 -23.71
CA HIS A 17 -2.62 -11.69 -23.54
C HIS A 17 -2.51 -13.21 -23.74
N PHE A 18 -3.45 -13.96 -23.22
CA PHE A 18 -3.44 -15.43 -23.32
C PHE A 18 -4.26 -15.99 -24.49
N GLY A 19 -4.90 -15.14 -25.29
CA GLY A 19 -5.74 -15.58 -26.41
C GLY A 19 -6.93 -16.42 -25.97
N ILE A 20 -7.56 -16.09 -24.84
CA ILE A 20 -8.67 -16.83 -24.26
C ILE A 20 -9.95 -16.54 -25.03
N ASP A 21 -10.62 -17.60 -25.53
CA ASP A 21 -11.94 -17.49 -26.18
C ASP A 21 -13.04 -17.89 -25.18
N ALA A 22 -13.21 -17.08 -24.14
CA ALA A 22 -14.22 -17.26 -23.11
C ALA A 22 -14.65 -15.92 -22.50
N GLY A 23 -15.88 -15.87 -22.01
CA GLY A 23 -16.42 -14.75 -21.24
C GLY A 23 -16.50 -15.07 -19.75
N PHE A 24 -16.30 -14.07 -18.90
CA PHE A 24 -16.31 -14.22 -17.45
C PHE A 24 -17.34 -13.29 -16.82
N LYS A 25 -18.00 -13.78 -15.76
CA LYS A 25 -18.88 -12.99 -14.90
C LYS A 25 -18.29 -12.89 -13.52
N PHE A 26 -17.99 -11.69 -13.07
CA PHE A 26 -17.47 -11.42 -11.72
C PHE A 26 -18.60 -10.93 -10.81
N ILE A 27 -18.62 -11.43 -9.58
CA ILE A 27 -19.51 -10.98 -8.50
C ILE A 27 -18.60 -10.51 -7.37
N VAL A 28 -18.68 -9.23 -7.05
CA VAL A 28 -17.90 -8.63 -5.96
C VAL A 28 -18.79 -8.57 -4.72
N HIS A 29 -18.40 -9.27 -3.67
CA HIS A 29 -19.12 -9.26 -2.40
C HIS A 29 -18.67 -8.12 -1.50
N GLU A 30 -17.34 -7.90 -1.42
CA GLU A 30 -16.74 -6.84 -0.62
C GLU A 30 -15.57 -6.20 -1.36
N THR A 31 -15.29 -4.95 -1.06
CA THR A 31 -14.15 -4.20 -1.59
C THR A 31 -13.68 -3.15 -0.60
N TYR A 32 -12.47 -2.65 -0.79
CA TYR A 32 -11.96 -1.52 -0.04
C TYR A 32 -12.63 -0.21 -0.49
N PRO A 33 -12.69 0.82 0.39
CA PRO A 33 -13.04 2.16 -0.05
C PRO A 33 -12.10 2.60 -1.19
N PRO A 34 -12.63 3.13 -2.29
CA PRO A 34 -11.79 3.63 -3.37
C PRO A 34 -10.97 4.84 -2.91
N HIS A 35 -9.80 5.05 -3.51
CA HIS A 35 -8.94 6.22 -3.27
C HIS A 35 -8.58 6.46 -1.80
N SER A 36 -8.44 5.38 -1.03
CA SER A 36 -8.14 5.44 0.40
C SER A 36 -6.70 5.05 0.77
N GLY A 37 -5.81 4.91 -0.20
CA GLY A 37 -4.42 4.49 0.06
C GLY A 37 -4.22 2.98 0.28
N PHE A 38 -5.26 2.14 0.20
CA PHE A 38 -5.16 0.69 0.41
C PHE A 38 -4.59 -0.11 -0.77
N GLY A 39 -4.23 0.54 -1.88
CA GLY A 39 -3.79 -0.19 -3.08
C GLY A 39 -4.89 -1.01 -3.75
N SER A 40 -6.17 -0.66 -3.53
CA SER A 40 -7.37 -1.34 -4.03
C SER A 40 -7.31 -1.65 -5.52
N GLY A 41 -6.88 -0.69 -6.32
CA GLY A 41 -6.75 -0.86 -7.77
C GLY A 41 -5.80 -2.00 -8.18
N THR A 42 -4.71 -2.23 -7.43
CA THR A 42 -3.81 -3.36 -7.67
C THR A 42 -4.46 -4.66 -7.24
N GLN A 43 -5.08 -4.70 -6.06
CA GLN A 43 -5.75 -5.89 -5.55
C GLN A 43 -6.88 -6.33 -6.49
N ILE A 44 -7.74 -5.42 -6.94
CA ILE A 44 -8.83 -5.72 -7.87
C ILE A 44 -8.29 -6.26 -9.20
N ALA A 45 -7.30 -5.59 -9.79
CA ALA A 45 -6.78 -5.97 -11.11
C ALA A 45 -6.06 -7.33 -11.07
N VAL A 46 -5.20 -7.56 -10.09
CA VAL A 46 -4.44 -8.82 -9.95
C VAL A 46 -5.36 -9.98 -9.58
N SER A 47 -6.32 -9.78 -8.65
CA SER A 47 -7.33 -10.80 -8.32
C SER A 47 -8.18 -11.18 -9.53
N THR A 48 -8.59 -10.21 -10.35
CA THR A 48 -9.35 -10.47 -11.56
C THR A 48 -8.56 -11.36 -12.52
N ALA A 49 -7.31 -11.03 -12.74
CA ALA A 49 -6.44 -11.79 -13.62
C ALA A 49 -6.15 -13.20 -13.08
N HIS A 50 -5.91 -13.34 -11.78
CA HIS A 50 -5.73 -14.65 -11.13
C HIS A 50 -6.96 -15.55 -11.25
N LEU A 51 -8.16 -15.00 -11.02
CA LEU A 51 -9.40 -15.77 -11.20
C LEU A 51 -9.58 -16.29 -12.63
N ILE A 52 -9.19 -15.49 -13.62
CA ILE A 52 -9.22 -15.93 -15.04
C ILE A 52 -8.19 -17.03 -15.28
N THR A 53 -6.93 -16.80 -14.92
CA THR A 53 -5.85 -17.77 -15.18
C THR A 53 -6.08 -19.08 -14.43
N GLU A 54 -6.51 -19.03 -13.19
CA GLU A 54 -6.84 -20.20 -12.39
C GLU A 54 -8.02 -21.00 -13.00
N THR A 55 -9.07 -20.30 -13.46
CA THR A 55 -10.21 -20.92 -14.12
C THR A 55 -9.80 -21.62 -15.43
N MET A 56 -8.84 -21.05 -16.12
CA MET A 56 -8.32 -21.59 -17.39
C MET A 56 -7.17 -22.59 -17.20
N GLY A 57 -6.73 -22.86 -15.96
CA GLY A 57 -5.61 -23.74 -15.66
C GLY A 57 -4.26 -23.22 -16.13
N ILE A 58 -4.09 -21.90 -16.18
CA ILE A 58 -2.85 -21.22 -16.57
C ILE A 58 -2.03 -20.91 -15.32
N GLU A 59 -0.85 -21.50 -15.21
CA GLU A 59 0.11 -21.20 -14.14
C GLU A 59 0.96 -19.99 -14.52
N ILE A 60 0.97 -18.98 -13.66
CA ILE A 60 1.70 -17.72 -13.86
C ILE A 60 2.03 -17.06 -12.52
N GLU A 61 3.20 -16.43 -12.43
CA GLU A 61 3.60 -15.67 -11.25
C GLU A 61 2.84 -14.34 -11.15
N SER A 62 2.48 -13.94 -9.94
CA SER A 62 1.77 -12.67 -9.67
C SER A 62 2.52 -11.44 -10.19
N ARG A 63 3.86 -11.49 -10.21
CA ARG A 63 4.67 -10.40 -10.74
C ARG A 63 4.46 -10.21 -12.26
N GLU A 64 4.38 -11.29 -12.99
CA GLU A 64 4.11 -11.26 -14.43
C GLU A 64 2.66 -10.85 -14.70
N LEU A 65 1.74 -11.42 -13.93
CA LEU A 65 0.33 -11.10 -14.02
C LEU A 65 0.05 -9.62 -13.73
N SER A 66 0.69 -9.05 -12.70
CA SER A 66 0.63 -7.61 -12.41
C SER A 66 1.11 -6.76 -13.58
N THR A 67 2.17 -7.20 -14.27
CA THR A 67 2.67 -6.52 -15.48
C THR A 67 1.64 -6.53 -16.60
N ILE A 68 0.98 -7.66 -16.85
CA ILE A 68 -0.07 -7.81 -17.86
C ILE A 68 -1.23 -6.84 -17.60
N VAL A 69 -1.66 -6.73 -16.35
CA VAL A 69 -2.77 -5.83 -15.99
C VAL A 69 -2.31 -4.39 -15.71
N GLY A 70 -1.04 -4.05 -15.97
CA GLY A 70 -0.50 -2.71 -15.84
C GLY A 70 -0.40 -2.21 -14.40
N ARG A 71 0.01 -3.08 -13.47
CA ARG A 71 0.17 -2.76 -12.04
C ARG A 71 1.60 -3.01 -11.57
N GLY A 72 1.95 -2.40 -10.44
CA GLY A 72 3.28 -2.58 -9.82
C GLY A 72 4.39 -1.70 -10.39
N GLY A 73 4.12 -0.86 -11.37
CA GLY A 73 5.12 -0.03 -12.05
C GLY A 73 5.73 1.11 -11.22
N THR A 74 5.29 1.32 -9.98
CA THR A 74 5.92 2.25 -9.01
C THR A 74 6.37 1.52 -7.76
N SER A 75 5.54 0.65 -7.22
CA SER A 75 5.84 -0.16 -6.03
C SER A 75 5.41 -1.60 -6.28
N GLY A 76 6.23 -2.55 -5.87
CA GLY A 76 5.91 -3.98 -5.89
C GLY A 76 5.03 -4.42 -4.71
N ILE A 77 4.82 -3.56 -3.71
CA ILE A 77 4.14 -3.92 -2.45
C ILE A 77 2.77 -4.55 -2.71
N GLY A 78 1.91 -3.91 -3.52
CA GLY A 78 0.56 -4.41 -3.80
C GLY A 78 0.56 -5.79 -4.48
N THR A 79 1.53 -6.09 -5.33
CA THR A 79 1.71 -7.39 -5.98
C THR A 79 2.14 -8.46 -4.97
N TYR A 80 3.16 -8.16 -4.17
CA TYR A 80 3.72 -9.15 -3.24
C TYR A 80 2.84 -9.36 -2.01
N THR A 81 2.15 -8.34 -1.51
CA THR A 81 1.16 -8.54 -0.43
C THR A 81 -0.04 -9.36 -0.90
N HIS A 82 -0.45 -9.21 -2.17
CA HIS A 82 -1.46 -10.08 -2.77
C HIS A 82 -1.02 -11.55 -2.76
N ASP A 83 0.22 -11.81 -3.13
CA ASP A 83 0.77 -13.15 -3.32
C ASP A 83 1.21 -13.83 -2.02
N LEU A 84 1.84 -13.08 -1.13
CA LEU A 84 2.57 -13.60 0.03
C LEU A 84 2.00 -13.15 1.38
N GLY A 85 1.30 -12.02 1.41
CA GLY A 85 0.97 -11.34 2.68
C GLY A 85 2.19 -10.92 3.47
N GLY A 86 1.99 -10.51 4.72
CA GLY A 86 3.06 -10.13 5.63
C GLY A 86 3.64 -8.73 5.35
N PHE A 87 4.82 -8.49 5.90
CA PHE A 87 5.58 -7.27 5.71
C PHE A 87 6.50 -7.41 4.49
N ILE A 88 6.33 -6.55 3.51
CA ILE A 88 7.06 -6.59 2.25
C ILE A 88 8.05 -5.43 2.18
N LEU A 89 9.28 -5.75 1.77
CA LEU A 89 10.29 -4.79 1.42
C LEU A 89 10.65 -4.96 -0.05
N ASP A 90 10.32 -3.97 -0.88
CA ASP A 90 10.73 -3.94 -2.28
C ASP A 90 11.96 -3.06 -2.52
N GLY A 91 12.67 -3.33 -3.60
CA GLY A 91 13.95 -2.69 -3.94
C GLY A 91 13.83 -1.52 -4.91
N GLY A 92 12.61 -1.08 -5.22
CA GLY A 92 12.42 -0.08 -6.27
C GLY A 92 12.80 -0.60 -7.67
N HIS A 93 13.08 0.31 -8.58
CA HIS A 93 13.39 0.02 -9.99
C HIS A 93 14.76 0.56 -10.39
N SER A 94 15.43 -0.15 -11.29
CA SER A 94 16.61 0.40 -11.95
C SER A 94 16.22 1.55 -12.91
N LYS A 95 17.18 2.44 -13.17
CA LYS A 95 16.97 3.53 -14.12
C LYS A 95 16.72 3.03 -15.56
N GLU A 96 17.25 1.88 -15.90
CA GLU A 96 17.07 1.24 -17.21
C GLU A 96 15.63 0.74 -17.37
N GLU A 97 15.05 0.18 -16.32
CA GLU A 97 13.69 -0.35 -16.34
C GLU A 97 12.64 0.74 -16.19
N LYS A 98 12.92 1.76 -15.37
CA LYS A 98 12.02 2.90 -15.14
C LYS A 98 12.78 4.22 -15.34
N PRO A 99 12.97 4.65 -16.61
CA PRO A 99 13.75 5.85 -16.93
C PRO A 99 13.06 7.15 -16.49
N LEU A 100 11.74 7.12 -16.26
CA LEU A 100 10.95 8.27 -15.81
C LEU A 100 10.26 7.94 -14.48
N PHE A 101 10.19 8.92 -13.60
CA PHE A 101 9.40 8.82 -12.38
C PHE A 101 7.92 9.02 -12.74
N LEU A 102 7.13 7.95 -12.63
CA LEU A 102 5.72 7.91 -13.00
C LEU A 102 4.94 7.07 -11.97
N PRO A 103 3.69 7.45 -11.66
CA PRO A 103 2.81 6.61 -10.85
C PRO A 103 2.47 5.29 -11.56
N SER A 104 1.97 4.31 -10.79
CA SER A 104 1.70 2.96 -11.31
C SER A 104 0.77 2.92 -12.52
N GLY A 105 -0.20 3.82 -12.59
CA GLY A 105 -1.14 3.90 -13.71
C GLY A 105 -0.51 4.36 -15.03
N ALA A 106 0.60 5.12 -14.97
CA ALA A 106 1.32 5.65 -16.12
C ALA A 106 2.63 4.90 -16.42
N SER A 107 3.16 4.15 -15.47
CA SER A 107 4.40 3.38 -15.62
C SER A 107 4.15 2.04 -16.31
N LYS A 108 5.07 1.65 -17.21
CA LYS A 108 5.09 0.33 -17.86
C LYS A 108 6.13 -0.61 -17.25
N ALA A 109 6.83 -0.17 -16.20
CA ALA A 109 7.81 -1.01 -15.51
C ALA A 109 7.12 -2.22 -14.86
N LYS A 110 7.84 -3.33 -14.76
CA LYS A 110 7.40 -4.50 -13.99
C LYS A 110 7.35 -4.13 -12.50
N PRO A 111 6.66 -4.89 -11.65
CA PRO A 111 6.76 -4.70 -10.20
C PRO A 111 8.20 -4.71 -9.72
N ALA A 112 8.52 -3.79 -8.81
CA ALA A 112 9.85 -3.67 -8.21
C ALA A 112 10.35 -5.02 -7.67
N THR A 113 11.66 -5.19 -7.57
CA THR A 113 12.22 -6.45 -7.08
C THR A 113 11.91 -6.65 -5.59
N LEU A 114 11.41 -7.82 -5.22
CA LEU A 114 11.25 -8.20 -3.81
C LEU A 114 12.63 -8.35 -3.17
N ILE A 115 12.92 -7.56 -2.14
CA ILE A 115 14.13 -7.71 -1.31
C ILE A 115 13.87 -8.76 -0.22
N ALA A 116 12.78 -8.58 0.53
CA ALA A 116 12.43 -9.45 1.64
C ALA A 116 10.93 -9.47 1.92
N ARG A 117 10.50 -10.58 2.49
CA ARG A 117 9.18 -10.76 3.10
C ARG A 117 9.38 -11.29 4.52
N TYR A 118 8.72 -10.67 5.47
CA TYR A 118 8.71 -11.10 6.86
C TYR A 118 7.28 -11.35 7.34
N GLU A 119 7.14 -12.22 8.33
CA GLU A 119 5.89 -12.29 9.06
C GLU A 119 5.77 -11.07 9.97
N PHE A 120 4.64 -10.40 9.90
CA PHE A 120 4.33 -9.31 10.81
C PHE A 120 3.84 -9.89 12.14
N PRO A 121 4.19 -9.31 13.30
CA PRO A 121 3.79 -9.85 14.59
C PRO A 121 2.26 -10.00 14.73
N GLU A 122 1.78 -11.22 14.97
CA GLU A 122 0.35 -11.53 15.06
C GLU A 122 -0.32 -11.00 16.32
N ASP A 123 0.47 -10.74 17.35
CA ASP A 123 0.06 -10.14 18.61
C ASP A 123 -0.17 -8.62 18.52
N TRP A 124 0.34 -7.97 17.49
CA TRP A 124 0.08 -6.56 17.23
C TRP A 124 -1.25 -6.34 16.52
N ASN A 125 -1.94 -5.28 16.90
CA ASN A 125 -3.10 -4.77 16.19
C ASN A 125 -2.70 -3.57 15.33
N ILE A 126 -3.47 -3.35 14.28
CA ILE A 126 -3.33 -2.19 13.39
C ILE A 126 -4.62 -1.38 13.50
N LEU A 127 -4.47 -0.14 13.93
CA LEU A 127 -5.52 0.85 13.88
C LEU A 127 -5.43 1.58 12.54
N ILE A 128 -6.55 1.70 11.87
CA ILE A 128 -6.73 2.44 10.62
C ILE A 128 -7.69 3.57 10.91
N ALA A 129 -7.27 4.81 10.64
CA ALA A 129 -8.10 6.00 10.73
C ALA A 129 -8.17 6.66 9.35
N ILE A 130 -9.39 6.92 8.88
CA ILE A 130 -9.63 7.52 7.56
C ILE A 130 -10.26 8.90 7.77
N PRO A 131 -9.47 9.97 7.95
CA PRO A 131 -10.00 11.31 8.11
C PRO A 131 -10.75 11.73 6.86
N GLU A 132 -11.75 12.58 7.03
CA GLU A 132 -12.47 13.19 5.92
C GLU A 132 -11.63 14.35 5.39
N ILE A 133 -11.17 14.23 4.15
CA ILE A 133 -10.45 15.29 3.45
C ILE A 133 -11.14 15.62 2.15
N GLU A 134 -11.14 16.92 1.80
CA GLU A 134 -11.84 17.44 0.63
C GLU A 134 -11.02 17.33 -0.67
N VAL A 135 -9.70 17.13 -0.55
CA VAL A 135 -8.76 17.14 -1.67
C VAL A 135 -8.01 15.82 -1.75
N HIS A 136 -7.95 15.24 -2.93
CA HIS A 136 -7.14 14.05 -3.22
C HIS A 136 -6.17 14.36 -4.36
N VAL A 137 -4.91 13.92 -4.21
CA VAL A 137 -3.94 13.95 -5.30
C VAL A 137 -4.14 12.69 -6.14
N GLU A 138 -4.61 12.85 -7.37
CA GLU A 138 -4.93 11.73 -8.27
C GLU A 138 -4.57 12.00 -9.72
N GLY A 139 -4.29 10.94 -10.48
CA GLY A 139 -4.18 10.99 -11.93
C GLY A 139 -3.06 11.90 -12.43
N ASP A 140 -3.39 12.95 -13.16
CA ASP A 140 -2.40 13.84 -13.78
C ASP A 140 -1.64 14.66 -12.72
N ASP A 141 -2.27 15.03 -11.60
CA ASP A 141 -1.62 15.72 -10.50
C ASP A 141 -0.52 14.85 -9.86
N GLU A 142 -0.77 13.53 -9.72
CA GLU A 142 0.24 12.59 -9.23
C GLU A 142 1.43 12.50 -10.19
N VAL A 143 1.20 12.50 -11.52
CA VAL A 143 2.27 12.53 -12.53
C VAL A 143 3.11 13.79 -12.37
N ASP A 144 2.49 14.95 -12.23
CA ASP A 144 3.17 16.24 -12.08
C ASP A 144 4.04 16.28 -10.83
N VAL A 145 3.57 15.71 -9.70
CA VAL A 145 4.35 15.57 -8.48
C VAL A 145 5.62 14.75 -8.72
N PHE A 146 5.50 13.56 -9.33
CA PHE A 146 6.66 12.73 -9.63
C PHE A 146 7.65 13.40 -10.57
N GLN A 147 7.18 14.09 -11.61
CA GLN A 147 8.05 14.75 -12.59
C GLN A 147 8.75 15.99 -12.00
N THR A 148 8.11 16.69 -11.08
CA THR A 148 8.63 17.93 -10.50
C THR A 148 9.64 17.66 -9.37
N TYR A 149 9.36 16.68 -8.51
CA TYR A 149 10.10 16.50 -7.26
C TYR A 149 11.03 15.28 -7.22
N CYS A 150 10.89 14.35 -8.16
CA CYS A 150 11.82 13.22 -8.24
C CYS A 150 12.97 13.49 -9.23
N PRO A 151 14.17 12.96 -8.96
CA PRO A 151 14.52 12.08 -7.84
C PRO A 151 14.62 12.83 -6.50
N ILE A 152 14.18 12.15 -5.44
CA ILE A 152 14.41 12.62 -4.07
C ILE A 152 15.93 12.73 -3.80
N PRO A 153 16.39 13.74 -3.03
CA PRO A 153 17.79 13.89 -2.69
C PRO A 153 18.41 12.61 -2.13
N LYS A 154 19.62 12.29 -2.57
CA LYS A 154 20.30 11.04 -2.20
C LYS A 154 20.43 10.87 -0.68
N GLU A 155 20.75 11.94 0.02
CA GLU A 155 20.90 11.97 1.48
C GLU A 155 19.60 11.56 2.19
N GLU A 156 18.45 11.99 1.69
CA GLU A 156 17.15 11.59 2.24
C GLU A 156 16.83 10.13 1.92
N VAL A 157 17.19 9.64 0.73
CA VAL A 157 17.06 8.20 0.37
C VAL A 157 17.94 7.33 1.26
N GLU A 158 19.16 7.78 1.57
CA GLU A 158 20.08 7.09 2.50
C GLU A 158 19.48 7.04 3.92
N GLN A 159 18.85 8.12 4.39
CA GLN A 159 18.14 8.15 5.68
C GLN A 159 16.96 7.19 5.71
N VAL A 160 16.11 7.18 4.68
CA VAL A 160 15.01 6.23 4.54
C VAL A 160 15.52 4.79 4.59
N SER A 161 16.58 4.48 3.84
CA SER A 161 17.17 3.15 3.81
C SER A 161 17.72 2.74 5.17
N HIS A 162 18.38 3.67 5.88
CA HIS A 162 18.89 3.44 7.24
C HIS A 162 17.75 3.17 8.22
N LEU A 163 16.70 4.00 8.21
CA LEU A 163 15.54 3.85 9.09
C LEU A 163 14.82 2.51 8.86
N ILE A 164 14.66 2.11 7.61
CA ILE A 164 14.03 0.82 7.31
C ILE A 164 14.90 -0.35 7.76
N LEU A 165 16.16 -0.40 7.34
CA LEU A 165 17.01 -1.58 7.52
C LEU A 165 17.61 -1.69 8.93
N MET A 166 17.87 -0.56 9.59
CA MET A 166 18.58 -0.56 10.89
C MET A 166 17.64 -0.27 12.07
N ASN A 167 16.38 0.12 11.82
CA ASN A 167 15.41 0.43 12.87
C ASN A 167 14.09 -0.33 12.64
N LEU A 168 13.32 0.00 11.60
CA LEU A 168 11.97 -0.54 11.42
C LEU A 168 11.93 -2.07 11.36
N VAL A 169 12.75 -2.68 10.50
CA VAL A 169 12.81 -4.14 10.35
C VAL A 169 13.33 -4.82 11.61
N PRO A 170 14.45 -4.41 12.23
CA PRO A 170 14.90 -4.98 13.50
C PRO A 170 13.86 -4.90 14.60
N PHE A 171 13.24 -3.73 14.83
CA PHE A 171 12.23 -3.57 15.88
C PHE A 171 11.00 -4.47 15.65
N MET A 172 10.59 -4.64 14.39
CA MET A 172 9.53 -5.59 14.05
C MET A 172 9.91 -7.03 14.38
N LEU A 173 11.12 -7.47 14.02
CA LEU A 173 11.60 -8.82 14.25
C LEU A 173 11.81 -9.12 15.74
N GLU A 174 12.22 -8.11 16.51
CA GLU A 174 12.38 -8.19 17.96
C GLU A 174 11.06 -7.99 18.71
N LYS A 175 9.97 -7.69 18.00
CA LYS A 175 8.64 -7.37 18.55
C LYS A 175 8.64 -6.16 19.50
N ASP A 176 9.52 -5.20 19.23
CA ASP A 176 9.55 -3.92 19.93
C ASP A 176 8.57 -2.94 19.28
N ILE A 177 7.30 -3.04 19.65
CA ILE A 177 6.21 -2.27 19.04
C ILE A 177 6.38 -0.76 19.22
N LYS A 178 6.96 -0.32 20.34
CA LYS A 178 7.14 1.11 20.64
C LYS A 178 8.18 1.73 19.72
N ASN A 179 9.32 1.07 19.58
CA ASN A 179 10.38 1.54 18.71
C ASN A 179 10.02 1.32 17.22
N PHE A 180 9.24 0.31 16.88
CA PHE A 180 8.66 0.17 15.54
C PHE A 180 7.77 1.38 15.20
N GLY A 181 6.86 1.76 16.09
CA GLY A 181 6.01 2.93 15.92
C GLY A 181 6.83 4.22 15.79
N TRP A 182 7.84 4.40 16.65
CA TRP A 182 8.78 5.53 16.52
C TRP A 182 9.44 5.56 15.13
N ALA A 183 9.91 4.43 14.61
CA ALA A 183 10.52 4.37 13.28
C ALA A 183 9.54 4.69 12.16
N VAL A 184 8.26 4.31 12.31
CA VAL A 184 7.19 4.74 11.42
C VAL A 184 7.07 6.25 11.38
N SER A 185 7.03 6.92 12.55
CA SER A 185 6.95 8.39 12.64
C SER A 185 8.19 9.08 12.07
N GLU A 186 9.40 8.53 12.27
CA GLU A 186 10.62 9.10 11.68
C GLU A 186 10.62 9.01 10.15
N LEU A 187 10.09 7.92 9.59
CA LEU A 187 9.94 7.77 8.14
C LEU A 187 9.00 8.83 7.53
N GLN A 188 8.06 9.37 8.30
CA GLN A 188 7.18 10.44 7.82
C GLN A 188 7.92 11.78 7.62
N LYS A 189 9.09 11.95 8.22
CA LYS A 189 9.85 13.21 8.22
C LYS A 189 10.91 13.27 7.12
N VAL A 190 11.09 12.19 6.35
CA VAL A 190 12.17 12.08 5.36
C VAL A 190 11.66 11.53 4.02
N GLY A 191 12.44 11.77 2.97
CA GLY A 191 12.19 11.22 1.65
C GLY A 191 10.87 11.64 1.03
N PHE A 192 10.21 10.71 0.37
CA PHE A 192 8.97 10.99 -0.35
C PHE A 192 7.81 11.31 0.59
N ASN A 193 7.73 10.69 1.77
CA ASN A 193 6.68 11.01 2.76
C ASN A 193 6.73 12.47 3.20
N LYS A 194 7.94 13.00 3.48
CA LYS A 194 8.11 14.42 3.80
C LYS A 194 7.60 15.33 2.67
N LEU A 195 7.84 14.92 1.43
CA LEU A 195 7.32 15.64 0.26
C LEU A 195 5.78 15.59 0.23
N GLU A 196 5.19 14.42 0.37
CA GLU A 196 3.73 14.24 0.42
C GLU A 196 3.10 15.14 1.47
N HIS A 197 3.66 15.17 2.68
CA HIS A 197 3.20 16.04 3.77
C HIS A 197 3.29 17.54 3.44
N SER A 198 4.25 17.95 2.62
CA SER A 198 4.38 19.35 2.20
C SER A 198 3.38 19.73 1.10
N LEU A 199 2.94 18.76 0.30
CA LEU A 199 1.99 18.97 -0.79
C LEU A 199 0.55 18.88 -0.31
N ASP A 200 0.26 17.95 0.57
CA ASP A 200 -1.06 17.78 1.19
C ASP A 200 -0.95 17.68 2.73
N PRO A 201 -0.99 18.81 3.45
CA PRO A 201 -0.86 18.82 4.90
C PRO A 201 -2.18 18.52 5.65
N HIS A 202 -3.29 18.27 4.97
CA HIS A 202 -4.62 18.21 5.59
C HIS A 202 -4.78 17.13 6.66
N TYR A 203 -4.03 16.04 6.58
CA TYR A 203 -4.06 14.95 7.56
C TYR A 203 -3.05 15.13 8.71
N LEU A 204 -2.11 16.08 8.62
CA LEU A 204 -1.10 16.31 9.67
C LEU A 204 -1.71 16.60 11.05
N PRO A 205 -2.77 17.44 11.17
CA PRO A 205 -3.41 17.66 12.46
C PRO A 205 -3.98 16.36 13.07
N THR A 206 -4.51 15.47 12.24
CA THR A 206 -5.03 14.17 12.71
C THR A 206 -3.89 13.25 13.15
N MET A 207 -2.77 13.21 12.42
CA MET A 207 -1.57 12.47 12.82
C MET A 207 -1.06 12.96 14.17
N GLN A 208 -0.91 14.28 14.32
CA GLN A 208 -0.45 14.89 15.58
C GLN A 208 -1.41 14.58 16.74
N ALA A 209 -2.73 14.64 16.50
CA ALA A 209 -3.71 14.33 17.53
C ALA A 209 -3.65 12.85 17.97
N LEU A 210 -3.39 11.91 17.04
CA LEU A 210 -3.18 10.51 17.36
C LEU A 210 -1.88 10.30 18.16
N ASP A 211 -0.80 10.97 17.78
CA ASP A 211 0.48 10.89 18.50
C ASP A 211 0.33 11.50 19.92
N ASP A 212 -0.34 12.65 20.07
CA ASP A 212 -0.63 13.29 21.36
C ASP A 212 -1.54 12.42 22.25
N ALA A 213 -2.41 11.62 21.65
CA ALA A 213 -3.26 10.66 22.35
C ALA A 213 -2.51 9.38 22.75
N GLY A 214 -1.23 9.26 22.40
CA GLY A 214 -0.35 8.18 22.83
C GLY A 214 -0.17 7.06 21.79
N ALA A 215 -0.41 7.31 20.50
CA ALA A 215 0.02 6.37 19.47
C ALA A 215 1.53 6.13 19.57
N TYR A 216 1.97 4.90 19.35
CA TYR A 216 3.41 4.59 19.33
C TYR A 216 4.13 5.22 18.12
N GLY A 217 3.37 5.64 17.14
CA GLY A 217 3.75 6.37 15.96
C GLY A 217 2.71 6.21 14.87
N THR A 218 2.49 7.28 14.10
CA THR A 218 1.46 7.34 13.05
C THR A 218 2.10 7.47 11.69
N GLY A 219 1.65 6.67 10.74
CA GLY A 219 2.04 6.71 9.34
C GLY A 219 0.86 6.96 8.41
N ILE A 220 1.17 7.45 7.21
CA ILE A 220 0.21 7.56 6.11
C ILE A 220 0.35 6.36 5.17
N SER A 221 -0.74 5.91 4.61
CA SER A 221 -0.77 4.82 3.63
C SER A 221 -0.83 5.38 2.22
N SER A 222 0.28 5.26 1.46
CA SER A 222 0.41 5.87 0.12
C SER A 222 0.13 7.37 0.19
N PHE A 223 -0.52 7.95 -0.81
CA PHE A 223 -0.97 9.36 -0.81
C PHE A 223 -2.16 9.65 0.13
N GLY A 224 -2.46 8.74 1.04
CA GLY A 224 -3.57 8.89 1.99
C GLY A 224 -4.96 8.69 1.37
N PRO A 225 -6.01 9.16 2.04
CA PRO A 225 -6.04 9.79 3.36
C PRO A 225 -5.86 8.83 4.55
N THR A 226 -5.72 7.54 4.32
CA THR A 226 -5.63 6.56 5.40
C THR A 226 -4.38 6.76 6.24
N LEU A 227 -4.58 6.94 7.52
CA LEU A 227 -3.55 6.92 8.56
C LEU A 227 -3.57 5.57 9.27
N TYR A 228 -2.42 5.12 9.75
CA TYR A 228 -2.33 3.90 10.52
C TYR A 228 -1.36 4.04 11.70
N THR A 229 -1.63 3.28 12.75
CA THR A 229 -0.69 3.03 13.84
C THR A 229 -0.78 1.60 14.29
N VAL A 230 0.28 1.09 14.90
CA VAL A 230 0.28 -0.20 15.57
C VAL A 230 0.02 -0.02 17.06
N PHE A 231 -0.67 -0.98 17.68
CA PHE A 231 -0.94 -0.96 19.10
C PHE A 231 -1.08 -2.38 19.67
N ASP A 232 -0.96 -2.51 20.97
CA ASP A 232 -1.14 -3.72 21.76
C ASP A 232 -2.13 -3.49 22.91
N ASP A 233 -2.22 -4.46 23.81
CA ASP A 233 -3.11 -4.36 24.99
C ASP A 233 -2.73 -3.23 25.94
N ASP A 234 -1.44 -2.85 25.99
CA ASP A 234 -0.96 -1.74 26.83
C ASP A 234 -1.41 -0.38 26.30
N ASN A 235 -1.73 -0.29 25.00
CA ASN A 235 -2.13 0.95 24.34
C ASN A 235 -3.50 0.90 23.63
N LYS A 236 -4.38 0.00 24.04
CA LYS A 236 -5.72 -0.16 23.42
C LYS A 236 -6.62 1.07 23.49
N ASP A 237 -6.37 1.99 24.43
CA ASP A 237 -7.15 3.22 24.58
C ASP A 237 -7.00 4.15 23.37
N ILE A 238 -5.95 3.96 22.52
CA ILE A 238 -5.76 4.72 21.27
C ILE A 238 -6.94 4.52 20.32
N VAL A 239 -7.64 3.39 20.33
CA VAL A 239 -8.80 3.14 19.49
C VAL A 239 -9.92 4.14 19.81
N LYS A 240 -10.20 4.33 21.11
CA LYS A 240 -11.21 5.28 21.56
C LYS A 240 -10.81 6.73 21.22
N ALA A 241 -9.56 7.07 21.46
CA ALA A 241 -9.04 8.38 21.07
C ALA A 241 -9.16 8.65 19.57
N ALA A 242 -8.83 7.68 18.73
CA ALA A 242 -9.02 7.79 17.29
C ALA A 242 -10.49 7.98 16.89
N GLU A 243 -11.42 7.23 17.53
CA GLU A 243 -12.86 7.39 17.30
C GLU A 243 -13.35 8.81 17.67
N GLU A 244 -12.78 9.42 18.71
CA GLU A 244 -13.09 10.79 19.12
C GLU A 244 -12.50 11.84 18.13
N ILE A 245 -11.34 11.54 17.52
CA ILE A 245 -10.65 12.45 16.58
C ILE A 245 -11.31 12.43 15.20
N VAL A 246 -11.53 11.25 14.62
CA VAL A 246 -11.97 11.14 13.20
C VAL A 246 -13.42 10.66 13.04
N GLY A 247 -14.06 10.23 14.11
CA GLY A 247 -15.39 9.61 14.09
C GLY A 247 -15.33 8.08 14.07
N LYS A 248 -16.27 7.46 14.76
CA LYS A 248 -16.30 6.00 14.98
C LYS A 248 -16.41 5.17 13.71
N ASP A 249 -17.14 5.64 12.73
CA ASP A 249 -17.33 5.01 11.42
C ASP A 249 -16.09 5.10 10.51
N LYS A 250 -15.14 5.94 10.88
CA LYS A 250 -13.87 6.18 10.18
C LYS A 250 -12.69 5.40 10.78
N VAL A 251 -12.91 4.68 11.88
CA VAL A 251 -11.87 3.87 12.55
C VAL A 251 -12.13 2.40 12.32
N LYS A 252 -11.06 1.68 11.99
CA LYS A 252 -11.07 0.23 11.89
C LYS A 252 -9.87 -0.35 12.63
N VAL A 253 -10.11 -1.46 13.31
CA VAL A 253 -9.03 -2.26 13.92
C VAL A 253 -8.93 -3.56 13.12
N THR A 254 -7.71 -3.90 12.76
CA THR A 254 -7.40 -5.12 12.03
C THR A 254 -6.07 -5.71 12.50
N LYS A 255 -5.69 -6.83 11.90
CA LYS A 255 -4.38 -7.45 12.06
C LYS A 255 -3.73 -7.64 10.70
N ALA A 256 -2.42 -7.80 10.69
CA ALA A 256 -1.72 -8.18 9.47
C ALA A 256 -2.12 -9.59 9.04
N GLN A 257 -2.22 -9.78 7.74
CA GLN A 257 -2.42 -11.08 7.12
C GLN A 257 -1.07 -11.61 6.64
N ASN A 258 -0.57 -12.67 7.26
CA ASN A 258 0.73 -13.27 6.94
C ASN A 258 0.67 -14.32 5.80
N HIS A 259 -0.40 -14.37 5.07
CA HIS A 259 -0.57 -15.20 3.87
C HIS A 259 -1.17 -14.38 2.73
N GLY A 260 -0.95 -14.84 1.51
CA GLY A 260 -1.50 -14.21 0.33
C GLY A 260 -2.99 -14.49 0.11
N TYR A 261 -3.44 -14.25 -1.11
CA TYR A 261 -4.81 -14.53 -1.52
C TYR A 261 -5.19 -16.01 -1.35
N VAL A 262 -6.49 -16.26 -1.24
CA VAL A 262 -7.05 -17.62 -1.18
C VAL A 262 -8.09 -17.75 -2.29
N ILE A 263 -7.99 -18.84 -3.07
CA ILE A 263 -9.00 -19.22 -4.05
C ILE A 263 -9.67 -20.50 -3.58
N GLU A 264 -10.97 -20.44 -3.32
CA GLU A 264 -11.80 -21.60 -3.04
C GLU A 264 -12.46 -22.08 -4.35
N LYS A 265 -12.40 -23.41 -4.60
CA LYS A 265 -12.95 -24.05 -5.81
C LYS A 265 -14.25 -24.77 -5.51
#